data_5f31d7fbc7ffa64d961e32f90a17e4b8
#
_entry.id   5f31d7fbc7ffa64d961e32f90a17e4b8
#
_cell.length_a   1.000
_cell.length_b   1.000
_cell.length_c   1.000
_cell.angle_alpha   90.00
_cell.angle_beta   90.00
_cell.angle_gamma   90.00
#
_symmetry.space_group_name_H-M   'P 1'
#
loop_
_entity.id
_entity.type
_entity.pdbx_description
1 polymer ?
#
loop_
_entity_poly.entity_id
_entity_poly.type
_entity_poly.pdbx_seq_one_letter_code
_entity_poly.pdbx_strand_id
1 'polypeptide(L)'
;RRQRQMCIRDRYWASPSGQIIEFMDKLCSMAGKDMLHKPAAAVASARRAGTTATLDVLQKYFSYHEMPVVSANYWNMVHGNTPAEVAQDEEGLQIMRSLGNNMAWLLKSLEAGKAAGIAVPQAEDKIKTNFIR
;
A
#
# COMPACT_ATOMS: atom_id res chain seq x y z
N ARG A 1 -25.38 1.07 6.85
CA ARG A 1 -24.57 1.28 5.62
C ARG A 1 -23.57 0.14 5.55
N ARG A 2 -23.77 -0.82 4.64
CA ARG A 2 -22.77 -1.87 4.37
C ARG A 2 -21.56 -1.18 3.76
N GLN A 3 -20.43 -1.17 4.48
CA GLN A 3 -19.13 -0.95 3.87
C GLN A 3 -18.96 -2.04 2.80
N ARG A 4 -18.98 -1.62 1.55
CA ARG A 4 -18.57 -2.51 0.45
C ARG A 4 -17.05 -2.66 0.62
N GLN A 5 -16.64 -3.76 1.20
CA GLN A 5 -15.28 -4.24 1.01
C GLN A 5 -15.08 -4.39 -0.49
N MET A 6 -14.25 -3.54 -1.08
CA MET A 6 -13.77 -3.78 -2.44
C MET A 6 -12.87 -5.00 -2.39
N CYS A 7 -13.47 -6.18 -2.60
CA CYS A 7 -12.71 -7.37 -2.95
C CYS A 7 -12.08 -7.10 -4.32
N ILE A 8 -10.83 -6.69 -4.35
CA ILE A 8 -10.03 -6.60 -5.56
C ILE A 8 -9.70 -8.04 -5.96
N ARG A 9 -10.67 -8.72 -6.56
CA ARG A 9 -10.61 -10.15 -6.83
C ARG A 9 -9.98 -10.47 -8.18
N ASP A 10 -9.96 -9.51 -9.09
CA ASP A 10 -9.63 -9.78 -10.47
C ASP A 10 -8.31 -9.13 -10.85
N ARG A 11 -7.29 -9.98 -10.90
CA ARG A 11 -6.04 -9.63 -11.54
C ARG A 11 -6.12 -10.07 -12.98
N TYR A 12 -6.02 -9.11 -13.86
CA TYR A 12 -5.94 -9.37 -15.28
C TYR A 12 -4.45 -9.39 -15.66
N TRP A 13 -3.98 -10.53 -16.19
CA TRP A 13 -2.64 -10.65 -16.75
C TRP A 13 -1.51 -10.26 -15.79
N ALA A 14 -1.57 -10.73 -14.54
CA ALA A 14 -0.59 -10.47 -13.49
C ALA A 14 -0.41 -8.97 -13.12
N SER A 15 -1.41 -8.13 -13.38
CA SER A 15 -1.43 -6.71 -13.02
C SER A 15 -2.55 -6.41 -12.01
N PRO A 16 -2.51 -5.28 -11.30
CA PRO A 16 -3.65 -4.78 -10.55
C PRO A 16 -4.86 -4.62 -11.47
N SER A 17 -6.07 -4.74 -10.93
CA SER A 17 -7.27 -4.44 -11.73
C SER A 17 -7.29 -2.99 -12.18
N GLY A 18 -7.86 -2.72 -13.36
CA GLY A 18 -8.02 -1.35 -13.85
C GLY A 18 -8.77 -0.43 -12.88
N GLN A 19 -9.69 -1.00 -12.11
CA GLN A 19 -10.46 -0.24 -11.11
C GLN A 19 -9.58 0.30 -9.97
N ILE A 20 -8.63 -0.48 -9.47
CA ILE A 20 -7.72 0.01 -8.42
C ILE A 20 -6.75 1.03 -8.99
N ILE A 21 -6.29 0.85 -10.21
CA ILE A 21 -5.41 1.82 -10.88
C ILE A 21 -6.15 3.14 -11.07
N GLU A 22 -7.35 3.12 -11.65
CA GLU A 22 -8.17 4.33 -11.80
C GLU A 22 -8.42 5.03 -10.45
N PHE A 23 -8.71 4.26 -9.42
CA PHE A 23 -8.89 4.79 -8.07
C PHE A 23 -7.62 5.47 -7.56
N MET A 24 -6.46 4.80 -7.69
CA MET A 24 -5.17 5.33 -7.24
C MET A 24 -4.76 6.57 -8.04
N ASP A 25 -4.97 6.58 -9.35
CA ASP A 25 -4.71 7.74 -10.19
C ASP A 25 -5.54 8.95 -9.74
N LYS A 26 -6.83 8.77 -9.50
CA LYS A 26 -7.72 9.83 -9.01
C LYS A 26 -7.33 10.29 -7.61
N LEU A 27 -7.13 9.36 -6.69
CA LEU A 27 -6.75 9.66 -5.30
C LEU A 27 -5.46 10.47 -5.26
N CYS A 28 -4.43 10.01 -5.95
CA CYS A 28 -3.13 10.63 -5.96
C CYS A 28 -3.14 12.00 -6.67
N SER A 29 -3.94 12.16 -7.72
CA SER A 29 -4.10 13.44 -8.40
C SER A 29 -4.83 14.48 -7.54
N MET A 30 -5.82 14.06 -6.76
CA MET A 30 -6.67 14.96 -5.98
C MET A 30 -6.12 15.23 -4.58
N ALA A 31 -5.57 14.22 -3.93
CA ALA A 31 -5.18 14.26 -2.50
C ALA A 31 -3.69 13.91 -2.27
N GLY A 32 -2.85 13.92 -3.30
CA GLY A 32 -1.45 13.52 -3.19
C GLY A 32 -0.66 14.33 -2.14
N LYS A 33 -0.92 15.62 -2.02
CA LYS A 33 -0.28 16.48 -1.01
C LYS A 33 -0.68 16.12 0.42
N ASP A 34 -1.92 15.65 0.61
CA ASP A 34 -2.44 15.25 1.92
C ASP A 34 -1.94 13.86 2.34
N MET A 35 -1.32 13.13 1.42
CA MET A 35 -0.79 11.78 1.65
C MET A 35 0.67 11.79 2.12
N LEU A 36 1.39 12.90 1.95
CA LEU A 36 2.81 13.01 2.31
C LEU A 36 3.08 12.53 3.74
N HIS A 37 4.11 11.70 3.88
CA HIS A 37 4.60 11.14 5.14
C HIS A 37 3.61 10.25 5.92
N LYS A 38 2.45 9.94 5.35
CA LYS A 38 1.51 8.98 5.96
C LYS A 38 1.94 7.55 5.61
N PRO A 39 2.08 6.65 6.60
CA PRO A 39 2.40 5.26 6.33
C PRO A 39 1.34 4.60 5.44
N ALA A 40 1.81 3.79 4.51
CA ALA A 40 0.94 3.05 3.61
C ALA A 40 1.43 1.61 3.42
N ALA A 41 0.51 0.72 3.07
CA ALA A 41 0.81 -0.63 2.66
C ALA A 41 -0.16 -1.09 1.57
N ALA A 42 0.36 -1.83 0.61
CA ALA A 42 -0.46 -2.59 -0.32
C ALA A 42 -0.53 -4.06 0.12
N VAL A 43 -1.66 -4.69 -0.10
CA VAL A 43 -1.88 -6.11 0.11
C VAL A 43 -2.46 -6.71 -1.16
N ALA A 44 -1.95 -7.86 -1.54
CA ALA A 44 -2.42 -8.55 -2.72
C ALA A 44 -2.89 -9.96 -2.38
N SER A 45 -4.07 -10.35 -2.89
CA SER A 45 -4.57 -11.72 -2.78
C SER A 45 -4.63 -12.38 -4.14
N ALA A 46 -4.20 -13.61 -4.29
CA ALA A 46 -4.29 -14.38 -5.52
C ALA A 46 -4.51 -15.86 -5.25
N ARG A 47 -5.08 -16.53 -6.27
CA ARG A 47 -5.07 -17.98 -6.28
C ARG A 47 -3.64 -18.55 -6.40
N ARG A 48 -2.77 -17.93 -7.22
CA ARG A 48 -1.44 -18.49 -7.58
C ARG A 48 -0.35 -17.47 -7.78
N ALA A 49 -0.45 -16.56 -8.74
CA ALA A 49 0.65 -15.70 -9.18
C ALA A 49 0.19 -14.26 -9.45
N GLY A 50 1.14 -13.35 -9.70
CA GLY A 50 0.88 -11.94 -10.01
C GLY A 50 0.73 -11.01 -8.81
N THR A 51 0.94 -11.53 -7.60
CA THR A 51 0.89 -10.74 -6.35
C THR A 51 2.02 -9.73 -6.30
N THR A 52 3.26 -10.14 -6.57
CA THR A 52 4.44 -9.27 -6.58
C THR A 52 4.31 -8.13 -7.57
N ALA A 53 3.97 -8.43 -8.83
CA ALA A 53 3.77 -7.40 -9.85
C ALA A 53 2.65 -6.41 -9.48
N THR A 54 1.59 -6.88 -8.81
CA THR A 54 0.54 -6.00 -8.28
C THR A 54 1.07 -5.08 -7.18
N LEU A 55 1.86 -5.63 -6.24
CA LEU A 55 2.46 -4.85 -5.17
C LEU A 55 3.44 -3.82 -5.70
N ASP A 56 4.27 -4.18 -6.68
CA ASP A 56 5.24 -3.28 -7.33
C ASP A 56 4.55 -2.05 -7.94
N VAL A 57 3.43 -2.26 -8.62
CA VAL A 57 2.65 -1.16 -9.20
C VAL A 57 2.07 -0.25 -8.13
N LEU A 58 1.43 -0.84 -7.09
CA LEU A 58 0.77 -0.05 -6.04
C LEU A 58 1.78 0.71 -5.16
N GLN A 59 2.94 0.11 -4.88
CA GLN A 59 3.99 0.75 -4.09
C GLN A 59 4.58 1.99 -4.77
N LYS A 60 4.56 2.07 -6.11
CA LYS A 60 5.02 3.26 -6.84
C LYS A 60 4.19 4.49 -6.51
N TYR A 61 2.88 4.35 -6.32
CA TYR A 61 2.02 5.46 -5.89
C TYR A 61 2.45 5.99 -4.52
N PHE A 62 2.72 5.09 -3.58
CA PHE A 62 3.16 5.48 -2.24
C PHE A 62 4.52 6.16 -2.26
N SER A 63 5.48 5.57 -2.95
CA SER A 63 6.83 6.11 -3.08
C SER A 63 6.85 7.48 -3.76
N TYR A 64 6.00 7.68 -4.78
CA TYR A 64 5.89 8.98 -5.46
C TYR A 64 5.40 10.10 -4.53
N HIS A 65 4.60 9.75 -3.51
CA HIS A 65 4.04 10.68 -2.54
C HIS A 65 4.79 10.70 -1.20
N GLU A 66 6.05 10.27 -1.18
CA GLU A 66 6.91 10.31 0.01
C GLU A 66 6.30 9.57 1.22
N MET A 67 5.48 8.55 0.95
CA MET A 67 4.83 7.77 1.99
C MET A 67 5.75 6.64 2.46
N PRO A 68 5.97 6.46 3.77
CA PRO A 68 6.66 5.29 4.28
C PRO A 68 5.88 4.02 3.94
N VAL A 69 6.50 3.11 3.17
CA VAL A 69 5.89 1.83 2.82
C VAL A 69 6.15 0.82 3.91
N VAL A 70 5.08 0.30 4.51
CA VAL A 70 5.16 -0.69 5.57
C VAL A 70 5.19 -2.09 4.98
N SER A 71 6.17 -2.88 5.39
CA SER A 71 6.36 -4.26 4.99
C SER A 71 6.09 -5.23 6.16
N ALA A 72 5.91 -6.50 5.82
CA ALA A 72 5.88 -7.61 6.75
C ALA A 72 7.21 -8.38 6.74
N ASN A 73 7.19 -9.60 7.24
CA ASN A 73 8.31 -10.56 7.15
C ASN A 73 8.47 -11.19 5.75
N TYR A 74 7.54 -10.92 4.84
CA TYR A 74 7.55 -11.31 3.44
C TYR A 74 6.73 -10.30 2.62
N TRP A 75 6.58 -10.49 1.31
CA TRP A 75 5.68 -9.64 0.50
C TRP A 75 4.24 -9.74 0.99
N ASN A 76 3.55 -8.62 1.08
CA ASN A 76 2.21 -8.49 1.66
C ASN A 76 1.16 -9.20 0.80
N MET A 77 1.15 -10.51 0.81
CA MET A 77 0.24 -11.32 -0.01
C MET A 77 -0.39 -12.47 0.77
N VAL A 78 -1.55 -12.90 0.28
CA VAL A 78 -2.23 -14.12 0.71
C VAL A 78 -2.70 -14.90 -0.51
N HIS A 79 -2.83 -16.22 -0.36
CA HIS A 79 -3.24 -17.10 -1.45
C HIS A 79 -4.54 -17.82 -1.13
N GLY A 80 -5.38 -18.02 -2.14
CA GLY A 80 -6.64 -18.74 -2.07
C GLY A 80 -7.59 -18.32 -3.17
N ASN A 81 -8.39 -19.25 -3.64
CA ASN A 81 -9.42 -19.02 -4.65
C ASN A 81 -10.77 -18.62 -4.01
N THR A 82 -10.97 -19.01 -2.75
CA THR A 82 -12.15 -18.70 -1.95
C THR A 82 -11.74 -18.13 -0.59
N PRO A 83 -12.63 -17.43 0.12
CA PRO A 83 -12.34 -16.97 1.49
C PRO A 83 -11.94 -18.11 2.44
N ALA A 84 -12.53 -19.30 2.26
CA ALA A 84 -12.21 -20.47 3.07
C ALA A 84 -10.78 -20.99 2.80
N GLU A 85 -10.31 -20.93 1.56
CA GLU A 85 -8.92 -21.27 1.22
C GLU A 85 -7.94 -20.25 1.75
N VAL A 86 -8.25 -18.95 1.64
CA VAL A 86 -7.43 -17.88 2.23
C VAL A 86 -7.30 -18.05 3.75
N ALA A 87 -8.35 -18.50 4.43
CA ALA A 87 -8.31 -18.78 5.86
C ALA A 87 -7.39 -19.96 6.22
N GLN A 88 -7.01 -20.81 5.25
CA GLN A 88 -6.07 -21.92 5.41
C GLN A 88 -4.63 -21.56 5.01
N ASP A 89 -4.42 -20.38 4.43
CA ASP A 89 -3.08 -19.87 4.12
C ASP A 89 -2.41 -19.32 5.39
N GLU A 90 -1.86 -20.22 6.18
CA GLU A 90 -1.23 -19.89 7.47
C GLU A 90 -0.06 -18.91 7.30
N GLU A 91 0.75 -19.05 6.25
CA GLU A 91 1.85 -18.16 5.92
C GLU A 91 1.32 -16.77 5.56
N GLY A 92 0.36 -16.67 4.66
CA GLY A 92 -0.26 -15.40 4.29
C GLY A 92 -0.92 -14.71 5.48
N LEU A 93 -1.60 -15.45 6.35
CA LEU A 93 -2.18 -14.90 7.58
C LEU A 93 -1.11 -14.43 8.57
N GLN A 94 0.03 -15.11 8.66
CA GLN A 94 1.17 -14.66 9.45
C GLN A 94 1.74 -13.35 8.91
N ILE A 95 1.89 -13.25 7.59
CA ILE A 95 2.34 -12.03 6.91
C ILE A 95 1.38 -10.87 7.24
N MET A 96 0.08 -11.08 7.18
CA MET A 96 -0.92 -10.06 7.50
C MET A 96 -0.86 -9.61 8.96
N ARG A 97 -0.65 -10.53 9.90
CA ARG A 97 -0.46 -10.18 11.33
C ARG A 97 0.83 -9.37 11.53
N SER A 98 1.93 -9.79 10.88
CA SER A 98 3.21 -9.08 10.93
C SER A 98 3.08 -7.66 10.36
N LEU A 99 2.42 -7.52 9.21
CA LEU A 99 2.13 -6.21 8.60
C LEU A 99 1.32 -5.32 9.54
N GLY A 100 0.27 -5.85 10.15
CA GLY A 100 -0.56 -5.10 11.10
C GLY A 100 0.22 -4.63 12.33
N ASN A 101 1.08 -5.49 12.86
CA ASN A 101 1.94 -5.15 14.00
C ASN A 101 2.96 -4.06 13.63
N ASN A 102 3.61 -4.19 12.47
CA ASN A 102 4.58 -3.21 11.99
C ASN A 102 3.91 -1.86 11.70
N MET A 103 2.73 -1.85 11.10
CA MET A 103 1.95 -0.63 10.89
C MET A 103 1.58 0.02 12.22
N ALA A 104 1.08 -0.75 13.17
CA ALA A 104 0.71 -0.23 14.49
C ALA A 104 1.91 0.33 15.25
N TRP A 105 3.07 -0.36 15.18
CA TRP A 105 4.31 0.13 15.77
C TRP A 105 4.77 1.45 15.13
N LEU A 106 4.77 1.54 13.80
CA LEU A 106 5.19 2.74 13.09
C LEU A 106 4.25 3.93 13.40
N LEU A 107 2.94 3.72 13.39
CA LEU A 107 1.97 4.77 13.72
C LEU A 107 2.15 5.29 15.13
N LYS A 108 2.34 4.41 16.12
CA LYS A 108 2.62 4.81 17.51
C LYS A 108 3.95 5.55 17.63
N SER A 109 4.99 5.14 16.90
CA SER A 109 6.28 5.80 16.89
C SER A 109 6.19 7.21 16.30
N LEU A 110 5.46 7.39 15.21
CA LEU A 110 5.21 8.69 14.62
C LEU A 110 4.42 9.62 15.55
N GLU A 111 3.42 9.07 16.24
CA GLU A 111 2.61 9.83 17.20
C GLU A 111 3.45 10.24 18.43
N ALA A 112 4.26 9.35 18.95
CA ALA A 112 5.21 9.66 20.02
C ALA A 112 6.26 10.69 19.58
N GLY A 113 6.80 10.58 18.37
CA GLY A 113 7.71 11.58 17.79
C GLY A 113 7.06 12.96 17.69
N LYS A 114 5.83 13.02 17.20
CA LYS A 114 5.06 14.26 17.15
C LYS A 114 4.85 14.87 18.55
N ALA A 115 4.52 14.06 19.52
CA ALA A 115 4.36 14.51 20.92
C ALA A 115 5.68 15.01 21.54
N ALA A 116 6.82 14.44 21.10
CA ALA A 116 8.15 14.86 21.48
C ALA A 116 8.65 16.11 20.71
N GLY A 117 7.84 16.70 19.83
CA GLY A 117 8.20 17.90 19.06
C GLY A 117 9.00 17.62 17.79
N ILE A 118 9.11 16.37 17.33
CA ILE A 118 9.75 16.06 16.05
C ILE A 118 8.86 16.57 14.92
N ALA A 119 9.34 17.57 14.19
CA ALA A 119 8.62 18.13 13.06
C ALA A 119 8.66 17.19 11.84
N VAL A 120 7.55 17.13 11.12
CA VAL A 120 7.51 16.44 9.81
C VAL A 120 8.34 17.27 8.82
N PRO A 121 9.16 16.62 7.95
CA PRO A 121 9.90 17.35 6.92
C PRO A 121 8.96 18.17 6.04
N GLN A 122 9.38 19.37 5.69
CA GLN A 122 8.64 20.19 4.74
C GLN A 122 8.95 19.73 3.31
N ALA A 123 7.91 19.58 2.51
CA ALA A 123 8.09 19.25 1.10
C ALA A 123 8.77 20.44 0.37
N GLU A 124 9.83 20.14 -0.36
CA GLU A 124 10.46 21.11 -1.24
C GLU A 124 9.69 21.27 -2.55
N ASP A 125 9.82 22.42 -3.18
CA ASP A 125 9.30 22.64 -4.52
C ASP A 125 10.03 21.74 -5.52
N LYS A 126 9.28 20.97 -6.32
CA LYS A 126 9.86 20.03 -7.28
C LYS A 126 10.63 20.76 -8.38
N ILE A 127 11.94 20.54 -8.43
CA ILE A 127 12.78 20.93 -9.55
C ILE A 127 12.55 19.89 -10.67
N LYS A 128 12.14 20.36 -11.85
CA LYS A 128 11.91 19.50 -13.00
C LYS A 128 13.16 19.49 -13.89
N THR A 129 13.77 18.33 -14.01
CA THR A 129 14.80 18.11 -15.02
C THR A 129 14.14 17.98 -16.39
N ASN A 130 14.45 18.89 -17.29
CA ASN A 130 13.97 18.83 -18.68
C ASN A 130 15.12 19.21 -19.63
N PHE A 131 15.65 18.20 -20.30
CA PHE A 131 16.70 18.39 -21.32
C PHE A 131 16.14 18.46 -22.77
N ILE A 132 14.83 18.34 -22.93
CA ILE A 132 14.15 18.47 -24.21
C ILE A 132 13.83 19.94 -24.41
N ARG A 133 14.46 20.57 -25.39
CA ARG A 133 14.24 21.96 -25.79
C ARG A 133 13.49 22.01 -27.12
#